data_e6eda48e6f19a9f20b5b326ddef200a3
#
_entry.id   e6eda48e6f19a9f20b5b326ddef200a3
#
_cell.length_a   1.000
_cell.length_b   1.000
_cell.length_c   1.000
_cell.angle_alpha   90.00
_cell.angle_beta   90.00
_cell.angle_gamma   90.00
#
_symmetry.space_group_name_H-M   'P 1'
#
loop_
_entity.id
_entity.type
_entity.pdbx_description
1 polymer ?
#
loop_
_entity_poly.entity_id
_entity_poly.type
_entity_poly.pdbx_seq_one_letter_code
_entity_poly.pdbx_strand_id
1 'polypeptide(L)'
;MKRINEQRPKAFIGAAISVGTSIVSGIIGNRKKKKAEQAERLRQERLQNLQDNQALASAQNENMMSEEERSQFLSQYLSKGGKVRTFSHKGVKARIVEGGTAIPIKKDSFLLKGRKHNTGGIVIDAGKTGVEAEGGEVVQVTPKQLKVFSAQPILNGNSPAELVQKGVKPSKVFNAQESFKDRNGLN
;
A
#
# COMPACT_ATOMS: atom_id res chain seq x y z
N MET A 1 26.88 87.73 -7.61
CA MET A 1 26.43 86.58 -6.85
C MET A 1 25.33 85.83 -7.62
N LYS A 2 25.70 84.75 -8.28
CA LYS A 2 24.75 83.85 -9.00
C LYS A 2 24.45 82.66 -8.11
N ARG A 3 23.18 82.44 -7.73
CA ARG A 3 22.75 81.23 -7.02
C ARG A 3 22.61 80.07 -8.01
N ILE A 4 23.32 79.02 -7.83
CA ILE A 4 23.19 77.76 -8.57
C ILE A 4 22.03 76.99 -7.98
N ASN A 5 21.01 76.74 -8.77
CA ASN A 5 19.81 75.99 -8.39
C ASN A 5 20.12 74.50 -8.65
N GLU A 6 20.45 73.75 -7.61
CA GLU A 6 20.64 72.31 -7.69
C GLU A 6 19.26 71.63 -7.79
N GLN A 7 18.86 71.31 -9.03
CA GLN A 7 17.78 70.38 -9.28
C GLN A 7 18.28 68.96 -9.14
N ARG A 8 18.02 68.33 -8.01
CA ARG A 8 18.23 66.92 -7.85
C ARG A 8 17.16 66.14 -8.62
N PRO A 9 17.48 65.11 -9.40
CA PRO A 9 16.51 64.31 -10.13
C PRO A 9 15.79 63.36 -9.17
N LYS A 10 14.54 63.73 -8.81
CA LYS A 10 13.67 62.92 -7.98
C LYS A 10 13.08 61.69 -8.68
N ALA A 11 13.35 61.48 -9.95
CA ALA A 11 12.68 60.45 -10.76
C ALA A 11 13.28 59.05 -10.67
N PHE A 12 14.50 58.89 -10.13
CA PHE A 12 15.18 57.56 -10.19
C PHE A 12 14.94 56.65 -9.00
N ILE A 13 14.49 57.17 -7.88
CA ILE A 13 14.25 56.34 -6.63
C ILE A 13 12.90 55.64 -6.69
N GLY A 14 11.91 56.18 -7.37
CA GLY A 14 10.58 55.59 -7.45
C GLY A 14 10.50 54.32 -8.33
N ALA A 15 11.24 54.31 -9.44
CA ALA A 15 11.21 53.19 -10.37
C ALA A 15 11.93 51.95 -9.83
N ALA A 16 13.02 52.13 -9.07
CA ALA A 16 13.78 51.01 -8.49
C ALA A 16 13.00 50.32 -7.36
N ILE A 17 12.22 51.04 -6.59
CA ILE A 17 11.39 50.49 -5.50
C ILE A 17 10.21 49.68 -6.06
N SER A 18 9.59 50.11 -7.17
CA SER A 18 8.44 49.41 -7.77
C SER A 18 8.85 48.05 -8.38
N VAL A 19 10.01 47.96 -9.02
CA VAL A 19 10.51 46.70 -9.57
C VAL A 19 10.89 45.74 -8.46
N GLY A 20 11.54 46.18 -7.40
CA GLY A 20 11.90 45.34 -6.25
C GLY A 20 10.66 44.78 -5.51
N THR A 21 9.62 45.55 -5.32
CA THR A 21 8.39 45.12 -4.65
C THR A 21 7.60 44.10 -5.49
N SER A 22 7.57 44.26 -6.82
CA SER A 22 6.89 43.31 -7.70
C SER A 22 7.58 41.94 -7.71
N ILE A 23 8.90 41.88 -7.74
CA ILE A 23 9.66 40.61 -7.70
C ILE A 23 9.47 39.91 -6.34
N VAL A 24 9.56 40.62 -5.23
CA VAL A 24 9.39 40.05 -3.90
C VAL A 24 7.95 39.56 -3.70
N SER A 25 6.94 40.30 -4.19
CA SER A 25 5.54 39.86 -4.14
C SER A 25 5.29 38.57 -4.92
N GLY A 26 5.89 38.42 -6.10
CA GLY A 26 5.80 37.22 -6.91
C GLY A 26 6.42 35.98 -6.23
N ILE A 27 7.59 36.15 -5.61
CA ILE A 27 8.27 35.05 -4.90
C ILE A 27 7.49 34.63 -3.65
N ILE A 28 6.95 35.56 -2.88
CA ILE A 28 6.11 35.29 -1.72
C ILE A 28 4.81 34.61 -2.12
N GLY A 29 4.16 35.04 -3.19
CA GLY A 29 2.97 34.45 -3.76
C GLY A 29 3.17 32.98 -4.17
N ASN A 30 4.26 32.68 -4.87
CA ASN A 30 4.58 31.33 -5.30
C ASN A 30 4.91 30.37 -4.12
N ARG A 31 5.58 30.87 -3.09
CA ARG A 31 5.85 30.08 -1.86
C ARG A 31 4.58 29.78 -1.08
N LYS A 32 3.65 30.74 -0.97
CA LYS A 32 2.34 30.53 -0.34
C LYS A 32 1.50 29.52 -1.13
N LYS A 33 1.48 29.62 -2.46
CA LYS A 33 0.77 28.68 -3.33
C LYS A 33 1.29 27.25 -3.20
N LYS A 34 2.61 27.04 -3.24
CA LYS A 34 3.22 25.71 -3.03
C LYS A 34 2.90 25.14 -1.64
N LYS A 35 2.94 25.95 -0.58
CA LYS A 35 2.55 25.49 0.77
C LYS A 35 1.07 25.13 0.87
N ALA A 36 0.19 25.87 0.21
CA ALA A 36 -1.23 25.56 0.16
C ALA A 36 -1.49 24.24 -0.58
N GLU A 37 -0.87 24.05 -1.74
CA GLU A 37 -0.95 22.80 -2.52
C GLU A 37 -0.42 21.58 -1.74
N GLN A 38 0.70 21.74 -1.02
CA GLN A 38 1.20 20.68 -0.14
C GLN A 38 0.26 20.36 1.02
N ALA A 39 -0.30 21.38 1.64
CA ALA A 39 -1.27 21.21 2.74
C ALA A 39 -2.55 20.50 2.26
N GLU A 40 -3.00 20.82 1.03
CA GLU A 40 -4.17 20.18 0.44
C GLU A 40 -3.90 18.71 0.06
N ARG A 41 -2.75 18.39 -0.51
CA ARG A 41 -2.32 17.00 -0.76
C ARG A 41 -2.27 16.18 0.54
N LEU A 42 -1.67 16.73 1.60
CA LEU A 42 -1.62 16.07 2.91
C LEU A 42 -3.01 15.87 3.53
N ARG A 43 -3.93 16.81 3.32
CA ARG A 43 -5.33 16.63 3.75
C ARG A 43 -6.04 15.54 2.98
N GLN A 44 -5.91 15.50 1.67
CA GLN A 44 -6.47 14.45 0.82
C GLN A 44 -5.93 13.07 1.19
N GLU A 45 -4.61 12.98 1.39
CA GLU A 45 -3.97 11.73 1.82
C GLU A 45 -4.47 11.25 3.19
N ARG A 46 -4.63 12.17 4.16
CA ARG A 46 -5.22 11.83 5.47
C ARG A 46 -6.68 11.37 5.36
N LEU A 47 -7.49 12.03 4.54
CA LEU A 47 -8.88 11.63 4.33
C LEU A 47 -8.96 10.25 3.68
N GLN A 48 -8.12 9.98 2.69
CA GLN A 48 -8.08 8.67 2.03
C GLN A 48 -7.62 7.57 3.00
N ASN A 49 -6.61 7.84 3.81
CA ASN A 49 -6.17 6.90 4.86
C ASN A 49 -7.28 6.63 5.90
N LEU A 50 -8.07 7.64 6.28
CA LEU A 50 -9.22 7.45 7.18
C LEU A 50 -10.31 6.60 6.53
N GLN A 51 -10.63 6.82 5.25
CA GLN A 51 -11.61 6.01 4.52
C GLN A 51 -11.13 4.55 4.37
N ASP A 52 -9.87 4.34 4.02
CA ASP A 52 -9.28 3.00 3.92
C ASP A 52 -9.32 2.27 5.27
N ASN A 53 -9.05 2.99 6.37
CA ASN A 53 -9.14 2.44 7.73
C ASN A 53 -10.56 2.07 8.15
N GLN A 54 -11.53 2.93 7.84
CA GLN A 54 -12.95 2.65 8.11
C GLN A 54 -13.42 1.46 7.27
N ALA A 55 -13.01 1.39 6.00
CA ALA A 55 -13.33 0.27 5.12
C ALA A 55 -12.73 -1.06 5.62
N LEU A 56 -11.50 -1.03 6.15
CA LEU A 56 -10.87 -2.21 6.75
C LEU A 56 -11.55 -2.59 8.07
N ALA A 57 -11.86 -1.63 8.93
CA ALA A 57 -12.54 -1.88 10.21
C ALA A 57 -13.95 -2.46 10.01
N SER A 58 -14.74 -1.91 9.07
CA SER A 58 -16.04 -2.48 8.72
C SER A 58 -15.93 -3.88 8.13
N ALA A 59 -14.89 -4.12 7.29
CA ALA A 59 -14.63 -5.45 6.75
C ALA A 59 -14.23 -6.48 7.81
N GLN A 60 -13.55 -6.05 8.86
CA GLN A 60 -13.24 -6.92 10.01
C GLN A 60 -14.51 -7.37 10.72
N ASN A 61 -15.45 -6.45 10.95
CA ASN A 61 -16.70 -6.74 11.66
C ASN A 61 -17.68 -7.59 10.84
N GLU A 62 -17.73 -7.39 9.51
CA GLU A 62 -18.72 -8.08 8.65
C GLU A 62 -18.32 -9.50 8.23
N ASN A 63 -17.03 -9.86 8.28
CA ASN A 63 -16.53 -11.09 7.67
C ASN A 63 -15.54 -11.87 8.54
N MET A 64 -15.49 -11.63 9.86
CA MET A 64 -14.74 -12.50 10.73
C MET A 64 -15.42 -13.88 10.75
N MET A 65 -14.71 -14.90 10.26
CA MET A 65 -15.06 -16.28 10.61
C MET A 65 -15.04 -16.39 12.13
N SER A 66 -16.06 -17.02 12.72
CA SER A 66 -16.03 -17.32 14.14
C SER A 66 -14.74 -18.13 14.45
N GLU A 67 -14.20 -17.98 15.65
CA GLU A 67 -13.03 -18.77 16.04
C GLU A 67 -13.29 -20.27 15.94
N GLU A 68 -14.53 -20.68 16.12
CA GLU A 68 -14.97 -22.08 15.99
C GLU A 68 -14.90 -22.57 14.56
N GLU A 69 -15.44 -21.81 13.59
CA GLU A 69 -15.34 -22.16 12.17
C GLU A 69 -13.88 -22.21 11.68
N ARG A 70 -13.06 -21.28 12.16
CA ARG A 70 -11.64 -21.25 11.88
C ARG A 70 -10.91 -22.45 12.49
N SER A 71 -11.22 -22.79 13.74
CA SER A 71 -10.65 -23.94 14.44
C SER A 71 -11.04 -25.26 13.77
N GLN A 72 -12.31 -25.42 13.39
CA GLN A 72 -12.78 -26.59 12.65
C GLN A 72 -12.12 -26.72 11.30
N PHE A 73 -12.01 -25.62 10.55
CA PHE A 73 -11.33 -25.60 9.26
C PHE A 73 -9.85 -25.99 9.39
N LEU A 74 -9.15 -25.41 10.37
CA LEU A 74 -7.74 -25.72 10.63
C LEU A 74 -7.55 -27.17 11.11
N SER A 75 -8.41 -27.68 11.99
CA SER A 75 -8.32 -29.05 12.48
C SER A 75 -8.51 -30.07 11.38
N GLN A 76 -9.40 -29.82 10.42
CA GLN A 76 -9.62 -30.69 9.26
C GLN A 76 -8.38 -30.81 8.37
N TYR A 77 -7.58 -29.75 8.26
CA TYR A 77 -6.35 -29.73 7.43
C TYR A 77 -5.11 -30.15 8.22
N LEU A 78 -5.00 -29.78 9.47
CA LEU A 78 -3.87 -30.16 10.33
C LEU A 78 -3.84 -31.66 10.64
N SER A 79 -5.00 -32.31 10.75
CA SER A 79 -5.10 -33.75 10.89
C SER A 79 -4.53 -34.55 9.71
N LYS A 80 -4.38 -33.90 8.54
CA LYS A 80 -3.78 -34.46 7.31
C LYS A 80 -2.32 -34.08 7.09
N GLY A 81 -1.60 -33.62 8.14
CA GLY A 81 -0.18 -33.22 8.02
C GLY A 81 0.09 -31.80 7.56
N GLY A 82 -0.94 -30.98 7.36
CA GLY A 82 -0.95 -29.51 7.35
C GLY A 82 -0.11 -28.74 6.33
N LYS A 83 0.84 -29.36 5.61
CA LYS A 83 1.73 -28.69 4.66
C LYS A 83 1.42 -29.16 3.24
N VAL A 84 1.08 -28.24 2.37
CA VAL A 84 0.82 -28.57 0.96
C VAL A 84 1.83 -27.86 0.06
N ARG A 85 2.20 -28.52 -1.04
CA ARG A 85 2.97 -27.92 -2.12
C ARG A 85 2.13 -27.60 -3.34
N THR A 86 0.94 -28.19 -3.44
CA THR A 86 -0.02 -27.93 -4.52
C THR A 86 -1.34 -27.55 -3.90
N PHE A 87 -1.91 -26.46 -4.38
CA PHE A 87 -3.20 -25.95 -3.93
C PHE A 87 -4.03 -25.50 -5.14
N SER A 88 -5.34 -25.63 -5.04
CA SER A 88 -6.22 -25.31 -6.15
C SER A 88 -7.54 -24.73 -5.66
N HIS A 89 -8.11 -23.84 -6.46
CA HIS A 89 -9.45 -23.32 -6.27
C HIS A 89 -10.14 -23.05 -7.60
N LYS A 90 -11.38 -23.56 -7.76
CA LYS A 90 -12.21 -23.36 -8.98
C LYS A 90 -11.44 -23.62 -10.29
N GLY A 91 -10.71 -24.73 -10.36
CA GLY A 91 -9.99 -25.15 -11.56
C GLY A 91 -8.61 -24.52 -11.78
N VAL A 92 -8.25 -23.49 -11.04
CA VAL A 92 -6.91 -22.92 -11.04
C VAL A 92 -6.04 -23.72 -10.08
N LYS A 93 -4.90 -24.20 -10.57
CA LYS A 93 -3.90 -24.93 -9.78
C LYS A 93 -2.66 -24.06 -9.62
N ALA A 94 -2.10 -24.05 -8.42
CA ALA A 94 -0.82 -23.44 -8.13
C ALA A 94 0.05 -24.45 -7.37
N ARG A 95 1.36 -24.43 -7.67
CA ARG A 95 2.33 -25.36 -7.06
C ARG A 95 3.54 -24.58 -6.56
N ILE A 96 3.96 -24.85 -5.33
CA ILE A 96 5.26 -24.40 -4.84
C ILE A 96 6.32 -25.33 -5.45
N VAL A 97 7.15 -24.73 -6.29
CA VAL A 97 8.26 -25.41 -6.97
C VAL A 97 9.45 -25.51 -6.02
N GLU A 98 9.78 -24.41 -5.36
CA GLU A 98 10.95 -24.27 -4.51
C GLU A 98 10.70 -23.33 -3.31
N GLY A 99 11.54 -23.45 -2.30
CA GLY A 99 11.70 -22.47 -1.22
C GLY A 99 10.74 -22.60 -0.04
N GLY A 100 9.67 -23.41 -0.14
CA GLY A 100 8.71 -23.47 0.95
C GLY A 100 7.58 -24.48 0.85
N THR A 101 6.59 -24.26 1.71
CA THR A 101 5.31 -24.99 1.79
C THR A 101 4.20 -24.00 2.09
N ALA A 102 2.94 -24.40 1.86
CA ALA A 102 1.77 -23.61 2.20
C ALA A 102 0.91 -24.31 3.28
N ILE A 103 0.31 -23.52 4.15
CA ILE A 103 -0.66 -23.97 5.14
C ILE A 103 -2.00 -23.36 4.76
N PRO A 104 -3.04 -24.14 4.51
CA PRO A 104 -4.36 -23.61 4.22
C PRO A 104 -4.92 -22.87 5.45
N ILE A 105 -5.43 -21.65 5.24
CA ILE A 105 -6.09 -20.83 6.26
C ILE A 105 -7.56 -20.60 5.94
N LYS A 106 -7.92 -20.69 4.66
CA LYS A 106 -9.28 -20.71 4.13
C LYS A 106 -9.32 -21.58 2.88
N LYS A 107 -10.52 -21.80 2.33
CA LYS A 107 -10.74 -22.65 1.15
C LYS A 107 -9.86 -22.27 -0.06
N ASP A 108 -9.54 -20.99 -0.21
CA ASP A 108 -8.81 -20.42 -1.35
C ASP A 108 -7.54 -19.67 -0.94
N SER A 109 -7.21 -19.63 0.34
CA SER A 109 -6.14 -18.81 0.90
C SER A 109 -5.17 -19.66 1.73
N PHE A 110 -3.87 -19.44 1.54
CA PHE A 110 -2.80 -20.26 2.08
C PHE A 110 -1.69 -19.37 2.64
N LEU A 111 -1.27 -19.64 3.87
CA LEU A 111 -0.10 -19.02 4.49
C LEU A 111 1.16 -19.71 3.99
N LEU A 112 2.09 -18.94 3.45
CA LEU A 112 3.38 -19.46 3.01
C LEU A 112 4.35 -19.61 4.18
N LYS A 113 5.06 -20.73 4.21
CA LYS A 113 6.18 -20.99 5.13
C LYS A 113 7.42 -21.40 4.35
N GLY A 114 8.51 -20.68 4.55
CA GLY A 114 9.74 -20.96 3.84
C GLY A 114 10.70 -19.79 3.81
N ARG A 115 11.46 -19.70 2.75
CA ARG A 115 12.53 -18.72 2.53
C ARG A 115 11.98 -17.30 2.43
N LYS A 116 12.82 -16.33 2.81
CA LYS A 116 12.62 -14.92 2.54
C LYS A 116 13.25 -14.57 1.18
N HIS A 117 12.89 -13.42 0.59
CA HIS A 117 13.46 -12.96 -0.68
C HIS A 117 14.99 -12.94 -0.68
N ASN A 118 15.61 -12.48 0.42
CA ASN A 118 17.06 -12.44 0.56
C ASN A 118 17.74 -13.82 0.59
N THR A 119 16.98 -14.91 0.69
CA THR A 119 17.46 -16.31 0.67
C THR A 119 16.89 -17.11 -0.50
N GLY A 120 16.41 -16.42 -1.55
CA GLY A 120 15.89 -17.01 -2.78
C GLY A 120 14.38 -17.22 -2.82
N GLY A 121 13.62 -16.67 -1.86
CA GLY A 121 12.16 -16.65 -1.89
C GLY A 121 11.47 -18.01 -1.96
N ILE A 122 10.19 -17.97 -2.23
CA ILE A 122 9.33 -19.13 -2.50
C ILE A 122 8.79 -18.97 -3.92
N VAL A 123 9.17 -19.90 -4.80
CA VAL A 123 8.72 -19.88 -6.19
C VAL A 123 7.41 -20.67 -6.31
N ILE A 124 6.39 -19.99 -6.84
CA ILE A 124 5.05 -20.56 -7.05
C ILE A 124 4.76 -20.56 -8.55
N ASP A 125 4.50 -21.73 -9.11
CA ASP A 125 4.00 -21.89 -10.46
C ASP A 125 2.45 -21.90 -10.43
N ALA A 126 1.84 -20.95 -11.11
CA ALA A 126 0.40 -20.83 -11.28
C ALA A 126 -0.03 -21.06 -12.74
N GLY A 127 0.72 -21.85 -13.48
CA GLY A 127 0.48 -22.21 -14.87
C GLY A 127 1.08 -21.21 -15.85
N LYS A 128 0.36 -20.14 -16.22
CA LYS A 128 0.89 -19.16 -17.18
C LYS A 128 1.83 -18.13 -16.58
N THR A 129 1.85 -18.02 -15.26
CA THR A 129 2.62 -17.03 -14.51
C THR A 129 3.33 -17.68 -13.33
N GLY A 130 4.64 -17.46 -13.22
CA GLY A 130 5.39 -17.71 -12.00
C GLY A 130 5.28 -16.51 -11.06
N VAL A 131 5.16 -16.75 -9.77
CA VAL A 131 5.14 -15.72 -8.73
C VAL A 131 6.21 -16.05 -7.70
N GLU A 132 7.04 -15.08 -7.36
CA GLU A 132 7.95 -15.17 -6.23
C GLU A 132 7.29 -14.53 -5.01
N ALA A 133 7.33 -15.24 -3.89
CA ALA A 133 6.77 -14.82 -2.61
C ALA A 133 7.72 -15.15 -1.48
N GLU A 134 7.38 -14.76 -0.24
CA GLU A 134 8.22 -15.10 0.92
C GLU A 134 7.44 -15.75 2.07
N GLY A 135 8.18 -16.36 2.99
CA GLY A 135 7.59 -16.93 4.19
C GLY A 135 6.93 -15.86 5.07
N GLY A 136 5.69 -16.12 5.49
CA GLY A 136 4.84 -15.19 6.21
C GLY A 136 3.78 -14.50 5.34
N GLU A 137 3.94 -14.50 4.02
CA GLU A 137 2.92 -14.00 3.11
C GLU A 137 1.74 -14.96 2.98
N VAL A 138 0.60 -14.41 2.60
CA VAL A 138 -0.60 -15.19 2.28
C VAL A 138 -0.84 -15.14 0.78
N VAL A 139 -1.13 -16.27 0.17
CA VAL A 139 -1.57 -16.34 -1.23
C VAL A 139 -3.03 -16.74 -1.30
N GLN A 140 -3.77 -16.09 -2.20
CA GLN A 140 -5.14 -16.46 -2.54
C GLN A 140 -5.20 -16.89 -4.00
N VAL A 141 -5.75 -18.09 -4.23
CA VAL A 141 -6.01 -18.60 -5.58
C VAL A 141 -7.38 -18.12 -6.02
N THR A 142 -7.41 -17.35 -7.09
CA THR A 142 -8.67 -16.90 -7.72
C THR A 142 -8.77 -17.46 -9.13
N PRO A 143 -9.97 -17.51 -9.75
CA PRO A 143 -10.12 -17.98 -11.13
C PRO A 143 -9.31 -17.20 -12.16
N LYS A 144 -8.96 -15.95 -11.84
CA LYS A 144 -8.27 -15.05 -12.77
C LYS A 144 -6.76 -14.97 -12.51
N GLN A 145 -6.33 -15.04 -11.24
CA GLN A 145 -4.94 -14.78 -10.85
C GLN A 145 -4.64 -15.31 -9.45
N LEU A 146 -3.36 -15.46 -9.16
CA LEU A 146 -2.84 -15.62 -7.82
C LEU A 146 -2.64 -14.22 -7.20
N LYS A 147 -3.19 -14.00 -6.02
CA LYS A 147 -2.98 -12.77 -5.25
C LYS A 147 -2.03 -13.04 -4.10
N VAL A 148 -1.02 -12.21 -3.95
CA VAL A 148 -0.06 -12.28 -2.84
C VAL A 148 -0.33 -11.13 -1.88
N PHE A 149 -0.46 -11.44 -0.60
CA PHE A 149 -0.66 -10.48 0.49
C PHE A 149 0.64 -10.38 1.28
N SER A 150 1.21 -9.20 1.29
CA SER A 150 2.49 -8.92 1.93
C SER A 150 2.49 -9.22 3.43
N ALA A 151 3.58 -9.77 3.92
CA ALA A 151 3.86 -9.90 5.35
C ALA A 151 4.36 -8.59 6.00
N GLN A 152 4.64 -7.55 5.19
CA GLN A 152 5.08 -6.24 5.68
C GLN A 152 3.90 -5.46 6.27
N PRO A 153 4.07 -4.74 7.39
CA PRO A 153 3.01 -3.96 8.05
C PRO A 153 2.73 -2.63 7.34
N ILE A 154 2.27 -2.71 6.08
CA ILE A 154 2.05 -1.56 5.19
C ILE A 154 0.66 -0.91 5.32
N LEU A 155 -0.27 -1.54 6.02
CA LEU A 155 -1.63 -1.04 6.23
C LEU A 155 -1.83 -0.63 7.69
N ASN A 156 -1.42 0.59 8.04
CA ASN A 156 -1.54 1.17 9.39
C ASN A 156 -1.02 0.26 10.52
N GLY A 157 0.18 -0.26 10.33
CA GLY A 157 0.82 -1.14 11.29
C GLY A 157 0.38 -2.61 11.22
N ASN A 158 -0.59 -2.95 10.36
CA ASN A 158 -0.97 -4.33 10.08
C ASN A 158 -0.38 -4.79 8.75
N SER A 159 -0.01 -6.06 8.67
CA SER A 159 0.33 -6.64 7.38
C SER A 159 -0.93 -7.12 6.65
N PRO A 160 -0.98 -6.99 5.30
CA PRO A 160 -2.05 -7.58 4.49
C PRO A 160 -2.27 -9.07 4.78
N ALA A 161 -1.18 -9.83 4.93
CA ALA A 161 -1.23 -11.25 5.27
C ALA A 161 -1.92 -11.51 6.61
N GLU A 162 -1.60 -10.71 7.64
CA GLU A 162 -2.23 -10.82 8.96
C GLU A 162 -3.72 -10.51 8.93
N LEU A 163 -4.13 -9.46 8.21
CA LEU A 163 -5.53 -9.10 8.04
C LEU A 163 -6.34 -10.22 7.39
N VAL A 164 -5.79 -10.88 6.35
CA VAL A 164 -6.44 -12.04 5.72
C VAL A 164 -6.52 -13.22 6.68
N GLN A 165 -5.49 -13.46 7.49
CA GLN A 165 -5.48 -14.51 8.51
C GLN A 165 -6.52 -14.23 9.60
N LYS A 166 -6.70 -12.99 10.03
CA LYS A 166 -7.74 -12.54 10.98
C LYS A 166 -9.16 -12.59 10.39
N GLY A 167 -9.32 -12.94 9.13
CA GLY A 167 -10.64 -13.14 8.53
C GLY A 167 -11.15 -11.97 7.70
N VAL A 168 -10.42 -10.86 7.58
CA VAL A 168 -10.79 -9.75 6.72
C VAL A 168 -10.93 -10.21 5.27
N LYS A 169 -11.94 -9.70 4.56
CA LYS A 169 -12.23 -10.10 3.18
C LYS A 169 -11.02 -9.84 2.26
N PRO A 170 -10.43 -10.88 1.63
CA PRO A 170 -9.20 -10.75 0.86
C PRO A 170 -9.26 -9.69 -0.25
N SER A 171 -10.42 -9.53 -0.91
CA SER A 171 -10.57 -8.51 -1.95
C SER A 171 -10.40 -7.07 -1.43
N LYS A 172 -10.89 -6.76 -0.22
CA LYS A 172 -10.74 -5.44 0.39
C LYS A 172 -9.27 -5.20 0.79
N VAL A 173 -8.63 -6.22 1.40
CA VAL A 173 -7.21 -6.15 1.79
C VAL A 173 -6.32 -5.97 0.56
N PHE A 174 -6.60 -6.71 -0.52
CA PHE A 174 -5.83 -6.62 -1.75
C PHE A 174 -5.93 -5.22 -2.37
N ASN A 175 -7.13 -4.66 -2.47
CA ASN A 175 -7.31 -3.31 -3.01
C ASN A 175 -6.58 -2.26 -2.16
N ALA A 176 -6.61 -2.37 -0.84
CA ALA A 176 -5.88 -1.46 0.05
C ALA A 176 -4.35 -1.60 -0.12
N GLN A 177 -3.84 -2.83 -0.29
CA GLN A 177 -2.43 -3.10 -0.56
C GLN A 177 -1.99 -2.49 -1.90
N GLU A 178 -2.75 -2.68 -2.97
CA GLU A 178 -2.43 -2.12 -4.28
C GLU A 178 -2.48 -0.58 -4.24
N SER A 179 -3.52 0.01 -3.63
CA SER A 179 -3.57 1.46 -3.42
C SER A 179 -2.38 2.01 -2.64
N PHE A 180 -1.85 1.24 -1.68
CA PHE A 180 -0.62 1.60 -0.97
C PHE A 180 0.60 1.57 -1.89
N LYS A 181 0.75 0.52 -2.71
CA LYS A 181 1.85 0.40 -3.66
C LYS A 181 1.84 1.54 -4.69
N ASP A 182 0.67 1.82 -5.27
CA ASP A 182 0.50 2.91 -6.26
C ASP A 182 0.93 4.27 -5.69
N ARG A 183 0.52 4.58 -4.45
CA ARG A 183 0.88 5.84 -3.78
C ARG A 183 2.38 5.97 -3.47
N ASN A 184 3.08 4.84 -3.30
CA ASN A 184 4.49 4.83 -2.95
C ASN A 184 5.42 4.46 -4.12
N GLY A 185 4.87 4.30 -5.34
CA GLY A 185 5.65 3.98 -6.54
C GLY A 185 6.32 2.60 -6.48
N LEU A 186 5.68 1.63 -5.84
CA LEU A 186 6.21 0.28 -5.63
C LEU A 186 5.66 -0.76 -6.63
N ASN A 187 5.19 -0.31 -7.82
CA ASN A 187 4.70 -1.16 -8.91
C ASN A 187 5.80 -1.50 -9.90
#